data_d8945a49e907154a31347e5b464ca48a
#
_entry.id   d8945a49e907154a31347e5b464ca48a
#
_cell.length_a   1.000
_cell.length_b   1.000
_cell.length_c   1.000
_cell.angle_alpha   90.00
_cell.angle_beta   90.00
_cell.angle_gamma   90.00
#
_symmetry.space_group_name_H-M   'P 1'
#
loop_
_entity.id
_entity.type
_entity.pdbx_description
1 polymer ?
#
loop_
_entity_poly.entity_id
_entity_poly.type
_entity_poly.pdbx_seq_one_letter_code
_entity_poly.pdbx_strand_id
1 'polypeptide(L)'
;MLSINRKVRVLVVDDSAVARTFLTRGLSSYPNIEVVGYAVNALDARGKISSLAPDVMTLDVEMPGTNGIDFLKELLPVTPLPVILVSSLNLKVFDALAAGAVDFVRKPDGTESKQSFLDSLAQKIVVASCAKVRRRAAVSPAAPSLSSVSPAGVGGRSDLDRTIIGLGASTGGTEATLEVLKRLPADIPGMVIVQHMPVGFTKMYAERLNRLCRMEVREAVNGDEIRRGLALIAPADLQARVVRMGSRYTLSCLPGEKVSGHRPSVDALFSSMASAVKCPMVGIIMTGMGLDGADGLLQMRRAGAYTIGQDKDSCVVYGMPMVAYDIGAVAVQASCENIAGVLMAHLKGDK
;
A
#
# COMPACT_ATOMS: atom_id res chain seq x y z
N MET A 1 -7.91 -4.75 -18.39
CA MET A 1 -7.03 -3.70 -18.92
C MET A 1 -7.81 -2.40 -19.00
N LEU A 2 -7.35 -1.35 -18.29
CA LEU A 2 -7.93 -0.01 -18.45
C LEU A 2 -7.57 0.49 -19.87
N SER A 3 -8.54 0.60 -20.76
CA SER A 3 -8.32 1.24 -22.06
C SER A 3 -8.33 2.76 -21.83
N ILE A 4 -7.16 3.32 -21.55
CA ILE A 4 -7.00 4.77 -21.55
C ILE A 4 -6.90 5.18 -23.02
N ASN A 5 -7.98 5.75 -23.55
CA ASN A 5 -8.08 6.17 -24.97
C ASN A 5 -7.20 7.41 -25.28
N ARG A 6 -6.51 7.98 -24.29
CA ARG A 6 -5.61 9.13 -24.44
C ARG A 6 -4.31 8.91 -23.67
N LYS A 7 -3.24 9.58 -24.09
CA LYS A 7 -1.98 9.57 -23.34
C LYS A 7 -2.14 10.28 -22.00
N VAL A 8 -1.51 9.72 -20.96
CA VAL A 8 -1.42 10.33 -19.63
C VAL A 8 -0.42 11.50 -19.70
N ARG A 9 -0.85 12.69 -19.37
CA ARG A 9 -0.05 13.92 -19.39
C ARG A 9 0.74 14.04 -18.10
N VAL A 10 2.08 14.04 -18.20
CA VAL A 10 2.98 13.98 -17.06
C VAL A 10 3.83 15.24 -16.94
N LEU A 11 3.85 15.85 -15.75
CA LEU A 11 4.80 16.88 -15.37
C LEU A 11 5.94 16.25 -14.56
N VAL A 12 7.19 16.41 -14.99
CA VAL A 12 8.38 15.91 -14.28
C VAL A 12 8.97 17.01 -13.41
N VAL A 13 9.08 16.80 -12.08
CA VAL A 13 9.64 17.78 -11.14
C VAL A 13 10.85 17.17 -10.44
N ASP A 14 12.03 17.69 -10.73
CA ASP A 14 13.33 17.26 -10.16
C ASP A 14 14.32 18.40 -10.32
N ASP A 15 15.17 18.69 -9.35
CA ASP A 15 16.16 19.80 -9.43
C ASP A 15 17.39 19.45 -10.28
N SER A 16 17.67 18.14 -10.45
CA SER A 16 18.79 17.65 -11.26
C SER A 16 18.47 17.71 -12.75
N ALA A 17 19.24 18.46 -13.53
CA ALA A 17 19.10 18.52 -14.98
C ALA A 17 19.33 17.15 -15.66
N VAL A 18 20.19 16.32 -15.09
CA VAL A 18 20.47 14.97 -15.58
C VAL A 18 19.26 14.07 -15.36
N ALA A 19 18.69 14.09 -14.14
CA ALA A 19 17.50 13.31 -13.80
C ALA A 19 16.29 13.74 -14.66
N ARG A 20 16.04 15.05 -14.78
CA ARG A 20 14.95 15.55 -15.66
C ARG A 20 15.11 15.07 -17.10
N THR A 21 16.32 15.17 -17.68
CA THR A 21 16.55 14.72 -19.06
C THR A 21 16.34 13.22 -19.20
N PHE A 22 16.82 12.44 -18.24
CA PHE A 22 16.65 11.00 -18.22
C PHE A 22 15.16 10.60 -18.12
N LEU A 23 14.43 11.18 -17.17
CA LEU A 23 13.00 10.92 -16.97
C LEU A 23 12.17 11.36 -18.18
N THR A 24 12.41 12.56 -18.69
CA THR A 24 11.64 13.09 -19.84
C THR A 24 11.84 12.21 -21.07
N ARG A 25 13.08 11.87 -21.41
CA ARG A 25 13.38 11.02 -22.58
C ARG A 25 12.87 9.60 -22.39
N GLY A 26 13.12 9.04 -21.20
CA GLY A 26 12.70 7.67 -20.89
C GLY A 26 11.18 7.51 -20.91
N LEU A 27 10.44 8.39 -20.25
CA LEU A 27 8.98 8.32 -20.23
C LEU A 27 8.33 8.60 -21.59
N SER A 28 8.93 9.44 -22.43
CA SER A 28 8.42 9.72 -23.80
C SER A 28 8.48 8.51 -24.73
N SER A 29 9.21 7.44 -24.38
CA SER A 29 9.23 6.21 -25.17
C SER A 29 7.99 5.32 -24.96
N TYR A 30 7.19 5.58 -23.92
CA TYR A 30 5.98 4.82 -23.63
C TYR A 30 4.77 5.38 -24.40
N PRO A 31 4.05 4.57 -25.19
CA PRO A 31 3.01 5.04 -26.10
C PRO A 31 1.80 5.69 -25.40
N ASN A 32 1.57 5.33 -24.13
CA ASN A 32 0.47 5.81 -23.30
C ASN A 32 0.83 6.99 -22.38
N ILE A 33 2.06 7.53 -22.50
CA ILE A 33 2.55 8.66 -21.70
C ILE A 33 2.93 9.82 -22.62
N GLU A 34 2.60 11.03 -22.18
CA GLU A 34 3.03 12.29 -22.78
C GLU A 34 3.66 13.17 -21.71
N VAL A 35 4.97 13.43 -21.79
CA VAL A 35 5.62 14.37 -20.91
C VAL A 35 5.33 15.78 -21.41
N VAL A 36 4.41 16.47 -20.74
CA VAL A 36 3.94 17.82 -21.14
C VAL A 36 4.88 18.94 -20.70
N GLY A 37 5.83 18.63 -19.82
CA GLY A 37 6.83 19.59 -19.37
C GLY A 37 7.64 19.07 -18.20
N TYR A 38 8.56 19.91 -17.76
CA TYR A 38 9.35 19.66 -16.53
C TYR A 38 9.45 20.92 -15.68
N ALA A 39 9.68 20.77 -14.38
CA ALA A 39 9.94 21.86 -13.44
C ALA A 39 11.21 21.59 -12.65
N VAL A 40 11.90 22.66 -12.27
CA VAL A 40 13.18 22.61 -11.56
C VAL A 40 13.06 22.78 -10.03
N ASN A 41 11.91 23.22 -9.57
CA ASN A 41 11.57 23.40 -8.16
C ASN A 41 10.05 23.53 -7.96
N ALA A 42 9.60 23.67 -6.73
CA ALA A 42 8.20 23.79 -6.36
C ALA A 42 7.50 25.02 -6.96
N LEU A 43 8.18 26.16 -7.02
CA LEU A 43 7.61 27.40 -7.58
C LEU A 43 7.35 27.28 -9.07
N ASP A 44 8.33 26.75 -9.80
CA ASP A 44 8.22 26.48 -11.25
C ASP A 44 7.11 25.43 -11.52
N ALA A 45 7.02 24.40 -10.67
CA ALA A 45 5.98 23.39 -10.75
C ALA A 45 4.57 24.00 -10.61
N ARG A 46 4.34 24.92 -9.66
CA ARG A 46 3.03 25.60 -9.49
C ARG A 46 2.57 26.30 -10.77
N GLY A 47 3.46 27.07 -11.39
CA GLY A 47 3.13 27.78 -12.64
C GLY A 47 2.78 26.82 -13.77
N LYS A 48 3.56 25.74 -13.90
CA LYS A 48 3.38 24.72 -14.94
C LYS A 48 2.17 23.81 -14.74
N ILE A 49 1.80 23.51 -13.50
CA ILE A 49 0.55 22.77 -13.19
C ILE A 49 -0.65 23.53 -13.75
N SER A 50 -0.73 24.84 -13.50
CA SER A 50 -1.85 25.67 -13.99
C SER A 50 -1.87 25.82 -15.51
N SER A 51 -0.72 25.98 -16.16
CA SER A 51 -0.63 26.21 -17.61
C SER A 51 -0.68 24.94 -18.44
N LEU A 52 -0.11 23.84 -17.95
CA LEU A 52 -0.01 22.58 -18.68
C LEU A 52 -1.10 21.58 -18.34
N ALA A 53 -1.82 21.76 -17.22
CA ALA A 53 -2.87 20.84 -16.76
C ALA A 53 -2.48 19.36 -16.86
N PRO A 54 -1.42 18.89 -16.14
CA PRO A 54 -0.99 17.51 -16.17
C PRO A 54 -2.02 16.60 -15.49
N ASP A 55 -2.09 15.33 -15.89
CA ASP A 55 -2.90 14.30 -15.22
C ASP A 55 -2.17 13.71 -14.02
N VAL A 56 -0.83 13.68 -14.07
CA VAL A 56 0.05 13.13 -13.03
C VAL A 56 1.32 13.97 -12.93
N MET A 57 1.85 14.13 -11.74
CA MET A 57 3.15 14.74 -11.48
C MET A 57 4.11 13.69 -10.91
N THR A 58 5.35 13.61 -11.45
CA THR A 58 6.45 12.96 -10.74
C THR A 58 7.19 14.01 -9.93
N LEU A 59 7.55 13.71 -8.70
CA LEU A 59 8.16 14.66 -7.78
C LEU A 59 9.37 14.06 -7.07
N ASP A 60 10.52 14.72 -7.19
CA ASP A 60 11.63 14.46 -6.29
C ASP A 60 11.33 15.01 -4.89
N VAL A 61 11.57 14.21 -3.86
CA VAL A 61 11.38 14.60 -2.47
C VAL A 61 12.54 15.47 -1.97
N GLU A 62 13.74 15.29 -2.53
CA GLU A 62 14.98 15.90 -2.09
C GLU A 62 15.41 17.06 -3.01
N MET A 63 14.66 18.16 -2.98
CA MET A 63 14.99 19.37 -3.71
C MET A 63 15.55 20.45 -2.77
N PRO A 64 16.59 21.21 -3.17
CA PRO A 64 17.10 22.36 -2.41
C PRO A 64 16.05 23.47 -2.27
N GLY A 65 16.01 24.12 -1.11
CA GLY A 65 15.17 25.29 -0.84
C GLY A 65 13.77 24.92 -0.38
N THR A 66 12.87 24.46 -1.24
CA THR A 66 11.54 24.05 -0.83
C THR A 66 11.48 22.54 -0.70
N ASN A 67 11.21 22.05 0.51
CA ASN A 67 11.00 20.63 0.76
C ASN A 67 9.79 20.14 -0.05
N GLY A 68 9.97 19.10 -0.86
CA GLY A 68 8.90 18.51 -1.67
C GLY A 68 7.66 18.12 -0.85
N ILE A 69 7.82 17.78 0.43
CA ILE A 69 6.72 17.43 1.34
C ILE A 69 5.88 18.68 1.68
N ASP A 70 6.52 19.80 1.96
CA ASP A 70 5.82 21.05 2.26
C ASP A 70 5.10 21.57 1.03
N PHE A 71 5.72 21.43 -0.15
CA PHE A 71 5.07 21.69 -1.42
C PHE A 71 3.79 20.84 -1.62
N LEU A 72 3.82 19.55 -1.31
CA LEU A 72 2.65 18.69 -1.40
C LEU A 72 1.53 19.12 -0.44
N LYS A 73 1.88 19.45 0.80
CA LYS A 73 0.91 19.90 1.82
C LYS A 73 0.19 21.19 1.40
N GLU A 74 0.88 22.06 0.68
CA GLU A 74 0.27 23.30 0.18
C GLU A 74 -0.50 23.11 -1.14
N LEU A 75 0.00 22.23 -2.02
CA LEU A 75 -0.56 22.01 -3.36
C LEU A 75 -1.86 21.20 -3.31
N LEU A 76 -1.82 20.02 -2.67
CA LEU A 76 -2.89 19.02 -2.80
C LEU A 76 -4.25 19.44 -2.24
N PRO A 77 -4.37 20.29 -1.18
CA PRO A 77 -5.65 20.83 -0.74
C PRO A 77 -6.32 21.74 -1.79
N VAL A 78 -5.51 22.44 -2.58
CA VAL A 78 -5.99 23.40 -3.60
C VAL A 78 -6.16 22.73 -4.95
N THR A 79 -5.17 21.93 -5.36
CA THR A 79 -5.13 21.26 -6.66
C THR A 79 -4.94 19.77 -6.43
N PRO A 80 -6.03 18.97 -6.44
CA PRO A 80 -5.93 17.52 -6.28
C PRO A 80 -5.30 16.92 -7.54
N LEU A 81 -3.99 16.73 -7.52
CA LEU A 81 -3.19 16.16 -8.60
C LEU A 81 -2.54 14.87 -8.09
N PRO A 82 -2.69 13.74 -8.81
CA PRO A 82 -1.94 12.53 -8.47
C PRO A 82 -0.43 12.75 -8.56
N VAL A 83 0.29 12.42 -7.49
CA VAL A 83 1.75 12.57 -7.40
C VAL A 83 2.42 11.25 -7.15
N ILE A 84 3.41 10.90 -7.99
CA ILE A 84 4.32 9.79 -7.80
C ILE A 84 5.67 10.34 -7.38
N LEU A 85 6.14 9.88 -6.22
CA LEU A 85 7.46 10.29 -5.74
C LEU A 85 8.56 9.51 -6.46
N VAL A 86 9.63 10.19 -6.80
CA VAL A 86 10.86 9.59 -7.31
C VAL A 86 11.97 9.92 -6.31
N SER A 87 12.34 8.97 -5.46
CA SER A 87 13.20 9.25 -4.30
C SER A 87 14.27 8.20 -4.09
N SER A 88 15.39 8.60 -3.49
CA SER A 88 16.38 7.69 -2.92
C SER A 88 15.76 6.91 -1.75
N LEU A 89 16.48 5.94 -1.20
CA LEU A 89 16.04 5.19 -0.02
C LEU A 89 16.04 6.11 1.22
N ASN A 90 14.86 6.70 1.51
CA ASN A 90 14.71 7.71 2.56
C ASN A 90 13.36 7.62 3.26
N LEU A 91 13.32 7.78 4.59
CA LEU A 91 12.11 7.83 5.42
C LEU A 91 11.15 8.96 5.03
N LYS A 92 11.64 10.06 4.47
CA LYS A 92 10.83 11.18 3.99
C LYS A 92 9.76 10.80 2.97
N VAL A 93 9.94 9.66 2.26
CA VAL A 93 8.94 9.11 1.35
C VAL A 93 7.61 8.87 2.06
N PHE A 94 7.65 8.32 3.28
CA PHE A 94 6.42 8.06 4.05
C PHE A 94 5.74 9.34 4.54
N ASP A 95 6.49 10.39 4.81
CA ASP A 95 5.93 11.71 5.16
C ASP A 95 5.25 12.36 3.94
N ALA A 96 5.82 12.18 2.75
CA ALA A 96 5.23 12.65 1.51
C ALA A 96 3.98 11.84 1.11
N LEU A 97 3.95 10.51 1.37
CA LEU A 97 2.74 9.69 1.21
C LEU A 97 1.65 10.14 2.21
N ALA A 98 2.02 10.41 3.46
CA ALA A 98 1.11 10.97 4.46
C ALA A 98 0.59 12.37 4.07
N ALA A 99 1.38 13.16 3.34
CA ALA A 99 0.95 14.44 2.79
C ALA A 99 -0.02 14.30 1.59
N GLY A 100 -0.19 13.09 1.04
CA GLY A 100 -1.17 12.78 0.00
C GLY A 100 -0.58 12.35 -1.34
N ALA A 101 0.72 12.08 -1.44
CA ALA A 101 1.26 11.42 -2.62
C ALA A 101 0.63 10.02 -2.80
N VAL A 102 0.41 9.62 -4.04
CA VAL A 102 -0.31 8.39 -4.39
C VAL A 102 0.57 7.16 -4.22
N ASP A 103 1.83 7.25 -4.68
CA ASP A 103 2.79 6.15 -4.65
C ASP A 103 4.22 6.70 -4.84
N PHE A 104 5.20 5.79 -4.87
CA PHE A 104 6.60 6.17 -5.07
C PHE A 104 7.38 5.11 -5.86
N VAL A 105 8.51 5.54 -6.43
CA VAL A 105 9.51 4.69 -7.07
C VAL A 105 10.89 5.04 -6.51
N ARG A 106 11.71 4.02 -6.28
CA ARG A 106 13.09 4.21 -5.85
C ARG A 106 13.96 4.68 -6.99
N LYS A 107 14.73 5.75 -6.81
CA LYS A 107 15.75 6.19 -7.78
C LYS A 107 16.78 5.06 -8.01
N PRO A 108 17.24 4.87 -9.27
CA PRO A 108 18.26 3.86 -9.56
C PRO A 108 19.55 4.12 -8.77
N ASP A 109 20.01 3.09 -8.05
CA ASP A 109 21.28 3.13 -7.28
C ASP A 109 22.37 2.24 -7.89
N GLY A 110 22.14 1.75 -9.11
CA GLY A 110 23.04 0.85 -9.82
C GLY A 110 22.73 -0.65 -9.61
N THR A 111 21.84 -1.00 -8.69
CA THR A 111 21.43 -2.40 -8.47
C THR A 111 20.35 -2.85 -9.45
N GLU A 112 19.52 -1.93 -9.93
CA GLU A 112 18.48 -2.18 -10.94
C GLU A 112 18.87 -1.56 -12.29
N SER A 113 18.36 -2.16 -13.38
CA SER A 113 18.53 -1.57 -14.70
C SER A 113 17.70 -0.28 -14.82
N LYS A 114 18.23 0.69 -15.59
CA LYS A 114 17.50 1.92 -15.91
C LYS A 114 16.16 1.65 -16.57
N GLN A 115 16.06 0.58 -17.35
CA GLN A 115 14.82 0.18 -18.01
C GLN A 115 13.79 -0.33 -17.02
N SER A 116 14.18 -1.20 -16.06
CA SER A 116 13.29 -1.70 -15.01
C SER A 116 12.70 -0.55 -14.16
N PHE A 117 13.52 0.45 -13.84
CA PHE A 117 13.06 1.65 -13.15
C PHE A 117 12.02 2.42 -13.98
N LEU A 118 12.28 2.65 -15.29
CA LEU A 118 11.36 3.37 -16.17
C LEU A 118 10.05 2.59 -16.36
N ASP A 119 10.11 1.27 -16.49
CA ASP A 119 8.93 0.41 -16.60
C ASP A 119 8.06 0.50 -15.34
N SER A 120 8.67 0.44 -14.16
CA SER A 120 7.99 0.60 -12.87
C SER A 120 7.36 1.99 -12.73
N LEU A 121 8.09 3.04 -13.08
CA LEU A 121 7.60 4.42 -13.02
C LEU A 121 6.44 4.64 -14.01
N ALA A 122 6.58 4.18 -15.25
CA ALA A 122 5.54 4.30 -16.27
C ALA A 122 4.25 3.58 -15.86
N GLN A 123 4.37 2.36 -15.32
CA GLN A 123 3.23 1.63 -14.79
C GLN A 123 2.54 2.41 -13.66
N LYS A 124 3.29 2.92 -12.68
CA LYS A 124 2.73 3.71 -11.56
C LYS A 124 2.09 5.01 -12.01
N ILE A 125 2.64 5.69 -13.03
CA ILE A 125 2.05 6.89 -13.64
C ILE A 125 0.66 6.58 -14.22
N VAL A 126 0.55 5.49 -14.98
CA VAL A 126 -0.75 5.07 -15.55
C VAL A 126 -1.75 4.73 -14.45
N VAL A 127 -1.31 4.03 -13.40
CA VAL A 127 -2.15 3.73 -12.23
C VAL A 127 -2.58 5.01 -11.51
N ALA A 128 -1.65 5.93 -11.27
CA ALA A 128 -1.93 7.18 -10.58
C ALA A 128 -2.91 8.09 -11.35
N SER A 129 -2.91 8.04 -12.69
CA SER A 129 -3.88 8.81 -13.50
C SER A 129 -5.33 8.40 -13.25
N CYS A 130 -5.55 7.21 -12.70
CA CYS A 130 -6.88 6.70 -12.31
C CYS A 130 -7.14 6.83 -10.81
N ALA A 131 -6.18 7.36 -10.03
CA ALA A 131 -6.29 7.46 -8.58
C ALA A 131 -7.32 8.54 -8.17
N LYS A 132 -8.09 8.23 -7.13
CA LYS A 132 -8.95 9.21 -6.48
C LYS A 132 -8.13 10.02 -5.47
N VAL A 133 -7.63 11.19 -5.88
CA VAL A 133 -7.01 12.14 -4.96
C VAL A 133 -8.12 12.96 -4.31
N ARG A 134 -8.37 12.73 -3.02
CA ARG A 134 -9.35 13.52 -2.25
C ARG A 134 -8.72 14.85 -1.83
N ARG A 135 -9.47 15.95 -1.95
CA ARG A 135 -9.15 17.19 -1.23
C ARG A 135 -9.17 16.84 0.27
N ARG A 136 -8.01 16.75 0.89
CA ARG A 136 -7.96 16.77 2.35
C ARG A 136 -8.41 18.16 2.79
N ALA A 137 -9.60 18.26 3.40
CA ALA A 137 -9.93 19.46 4.18
C ALA A 137 -8.76 19.65 5.17
N ALA A 138 -8.28 20.89 5.28
CA ALA A 138 -7.26 21.24 6.25
C ALA A 138 -7.69 20.64 7.60
N VAL A 139 -6.91 19.71 8.11
CA VAL A 139 -7.18 19.08 9.40
C VAL A 139 -6.95 20.18 10.42
N SER A 140 -8.04 20.82 10.84
CA SER A 140 -8.07 21.50 12.12
C SER A 140 -7.63 20.46 13.15
N PRO A 141 -6.71 20.77 14.07
CA PRO A 141 -6.32 19.82 15.11
C PRO A 141 -7.51 19.68 16.09
N ALA A 142 -8.55 18.98 15.66
CA ALA A 142 -9.51 18.40 16.58
C ALA A 142 -8.75 17.28 17.28
N ALA A 143 -8.44 17.49 18.54
CA ALA A 143 -7.97 16.47 19.44
C ALA A 143 -8.83 15.21 19.22
N PRO A 144 -8.24 14.02 19.02
CA PRO A 144 -9.02 12.82 18.95
C PRO A 144 -9.77 12.72 20.28
N SER A 145 -11.08 12.87 20.26
CA SER A 145 -11.91 12.40 21.34
C SER A 145 -11.72 10.89 21.34
N LEU A 146 -10.84 10.43 22.19
CA LEU A 146 -10.75 9.05 22.65
C LEU A 146 -12.10 8.76 23.30
N SER A 147 -13.09 8.39 22.50
CA SER A 147 -14.18 7.57 23.01
C SER A 147 -13.50 6.35 23.57
N SER A 148 -13.37 6.31 24.87
CA SER A 148 -12.85 5.17 25.63
C SER A 148 -13.73 3.97 25.29
N VAL A 149 -13.33 3.20 24.28
CA VAL A 149 -13.77 1.81 24.19
C VAL A 149 -13.09 1.13 25.36
N SER A 150 -13.82 0.96 26.45
CA SER A 150 -13.42 0.14 27.57
C SER A 150 -12.94 -1.20 27.03
N PRO A 151 -11.89 -1.82 27.59
CA PRO A 151 -11.48 -3.16 27.25
C PRO A 151 -12.51 -4.16 27.78
N ALA A 152 -13.69 -4.22 27.17
CA ALA A 152 -14.58 -5.36 27.35
C ALA A 152 -13.90 -6.55 26.69
N GLY A 153 -13.60 -7.58 27.47
CA GLY A 153 -12.86 -8.76 27.06
C GLY A 153 -13.37 -9.33 25.74
N VAL A 154 -12.48 -9.35 24.77
CA VAL A 154 -12.69 -10.04 23.50
C VAL A 154 -12.84 -11.54 23.79
N GLY A 155 -13.72 -12.21 23.07
CA GLY A 155 -14.10 -13.61 23.20
C GLY A 155 -13.00 -14.58 23.63
N GLY A 156 -13.34 -15.77 24.07
CA GLY A 156 -12.45 -16.66 24.81
C GLY A 156 -10.99 -16.63 24.35
N ARG A 157 -10.08 -16.42 25.25
CA ARG A 157 -8.63 -16.23 25.03
C ARG A 157 -8.00 -17.20 24.00
N SER A 158 -8.61 -18.40 23.85
CA SER A 158 -8.12 -19.47 22.98
C SER A 158 -8.31 -19.21 21.47
N ASP A 159 -9.36 -18.48 21.04
CA ASP A 159 -9.67 -18.32 19.62
C ASP A 159 -8.84 -17.19 18.99
N LEU A 160 -8.52 -16.15 19.74
CA LEU A 160 -7.64 -15.06 19.29
C LEU A 160 -6.20 -15.52 19.11
N ASP A 161 -5.71 -16.41 19.99
CA ASP A 161 -4.36 -16.96 19.90
C ASP A 161 -4.19 -17.89 18.68
N ARG A 162 -5.29 -18.41 18.16
CA ARG A 162 -5.29 -19.32 17.00
C ARG A 162 -5.65 -18.66 15.68
N THR A 163 -6.32 -17.52 15.69
CA THR A 163 -6.70 -16.82 14.47
C THR A 163 -5.48 -16.23 13.77
N ILE A 164 -5.44 -16.30 12.43
CA ILE A 164 -4.40 -15.67 11.60
C ILE A 164 -5.06 -14.70 10.63
N ILE A 165 -4.49 -13.51 10.53
CA ILE A 165 -4.97 -12.45 9.63
C ILE A 165 -3.95 -12.26 8.51
N GLY A 166 -4.41 -12.32 7.26
CA GLY A 166 -3.65 -11.92 6.07
C GLY A 166 -4.17 -10.60 5.53
N LEU A 167 -3.28 -9.67 5.20
CA LEU A 167 -3.63 -8.40 4.58
C LEU A 167 -2.78 -8.16 3.34
N GLY A 168 -3.43 -7.77 2.24
CA GLY A 168 -2.77 -7.42 0.98
C GLY A 168 -3.13 -6.03 0.51
N ALA A 169 -2.11 -5.25 0.08
CA ALA A 169 -2.27 -3.89 -0.43
C ALA A 169 -1.17 -3.50 -1.43
N SER A 170 -1.43 -2.45 -2.22
CA SER A 170 -0.48 -1.90 -3.19
C SER A 170 -0.54 -0.37 -3.21
N THR A 171 -0.76 0.28 -4.34
CA THR A 171 -0.86 1.74 -4.49
C THR A 171 -1.89 2.35 -3.55
N GLY A 172 -1.49 3.34 -2.74
CA GLY A 172 -2.28 3.91 -1.66
C GLY A 172 -2.34 3.05 -0.38
N GLY A 173 -1.80 1.82 -0.44
CA GLY A 173 -1.87 0.84 0.64
C GLY A 173 -1.09 1.22 1.89
N THR A 174 -0.01 2.00 1.77
CA THR A 174 0.81 2.40 2.92
C THR A 174 0.01 3.17 3.96
N GLU A 175 -0.75 4.16 3.53
CA GLU A 175 -1.58 4.98 4.41
C GLU A 175 -2.88 4.25 4.77
N ALA A 176 -3.46 3.50 3.83
CA ALA A 176 -4.66 2.70 4.11
C ALA A 176 -4.41 1.62 5.17
N THR A 177 -3.31 0.89 5.08
CA THR A 177 -2.92 -0.10 6.10
C THR A 177 -2.67 0.55 7.45
N LEU A 178 -1.96 1.69 7.51
CA LEU A 178 -1.76 2.45 8.74
C LEU A 178 -3.11 2.86 9.36
N GLU A 179 -4.06 3.31 8.51
CA GLU A 179 -5.40 3.72 8.96
C GLU A 179 -6.17 2.59 9.65
N VAL A 180 -6.01 1.36 9.15
CA VAL A 180 -6.58 0.15 9.78
C VAL A 180 -5.82 -0.20 11.06
N LEU A 181 -4.49 -0.37 10.99
CA LEU A 181 -3.69 -0.88 12.10
C LEU A 181 -3.71 0.03 13.34
N LYS A 182 -3.68 1.35 13.17
CA LYS A 182 -3.70 2.30 14.31
C LYS A 182 -4.96 2.22 15.17
N ARG A 183 -6.07 1.64 14.63
CA ARG A 183 -7.34 1.44 15.34
C ARG A 183 -7.43 0.09 16.04
N LEU A 184 -6.52 -0.84 15.73
CA LEU A 184 -6.53 -2.17 16.31
C LEU A 184 -5.87 -2.17 17.71
N PRO A 185 -6.28 -3.08 18.62
CA PRO A 185 -5.66 -3.23 19.92
C PRO A 185 -4.28 -3.89 19.82
N ALA A 186 -3.49 -3.76 20.90
CA ALA A 186 -2.13 -4.32 20.95
C ALA A 186 -2.12 -5.86 20.88
N ASP A 187 -3.19 -6.50 21.32
CA ASP A 187 -3.32 -7.94 21.45
C ASP A 187 -4.11 -8.58 20.31
N ILE A 188 -4.10 -7.97 19.12
CA ILE A 188 -4.71 -8.51 17.90
C ILE A 188 -4.14 -9.90 17.56
N PRO A 189 -4.90 -10.83 16.95
CA PRO A 189 -4.35 -12.05 16.38
C PRO A 189 -3.15 -11.81 15.49
N GLY A 190 -2.27 -12.81 15.34
CA GLY A 190 -1.09 -12.70 14.50
C GLY A 190 -1.44 -12.32 13.06
N MET A 191 -0.72 -11.34 12.50
CA MET A 191 -1.02 -10.77 11.20
C MET A 191 0.18 -10.86 10.27
N VAL A 192 -0.07 -11.16 8.99
CA VAL A 192 0.91 -11.08 7.91
C VAL A 192 0.42 -10.09 6.87
N ILE A 193 1.28 -9.16 6.48
CA ILE A 193 0.96 -8.06 5.57
C ILE A 193 1.87 -8.13 4.36
N VAL A 194 1.29 -8.20 3.18
CA VAL A 194 1.98 -7.97 1.90
C VAL A 194 1.61 -6.58 1.40
N GLN A 195 2.60 -5.70 1.34
CA GLN A 195 2.51 -4.40 0.70
C GLN A 195 3.50 -4.36 -0.45
N HIS A 196 3.02 -4.15 -1.68
CA HIS A 196 3.91 -4.01 -2.83
C HIS A 196 4.74 -2.74 -2.70
N MET A 197 6.05 -2.89 -2.52
CA MET A 197 6.98 -1.77 -2.47
C MET A 197 8.41 -2.21 -2.84
N PRO A 198 9.28 -1.25 -3.24
CA PRO A 198 10.65 -1.56 -3.62
C PRO A 198 11.49 -2.12 -2.46
N VAL A 199 12.56 -2.84 -2.81
CA VAL A 199 13.54 -3.37 -1.85
C VAL A 199 14.10 -2.25 -0.95
N GLY A 200 14.22 -2.55 0.34
CA GLY A 200 14.72 -1.64 1.37
C GLY A 200 13.64 -0.78 2.03
N PHE A 201 12.47 -0.61 1.40
CA PHE A 201 11.40 0.20 1.99
C PHE A 201 10.51 -0.60 2.95
N THR A 202 10.42 -1.93 2.83
CA THR A 202 9.59 -2.78 3.70
C THR A 202 10.02 -2.72 5.16
N LYS A 203 11.34 -2.69 5.42
CA LYS A 203 11.89 -2.51 6.76
C LYS A 203 11.53 -1.13 7.35
N MET A 204 11.76 -0.07 6.59
CA MET A 204 11.45 1.30 7.02
C MET A 204 9.94 1.50 7.25
N TYR A 205 9.13 0.85 6.42
CA TYR A 205 7.68 0.84 6.56
C TYR A 205 7.24 0.13 7.85
N ALA A 206 7.80 -1.05 8.13
CA ALA A 206 7.54 -1.78 9.35
C ALA A 206 7.93 -0.96 10.61
N GLU A 207 9.10 -0.33 10.60
CA GLU A 207 9.55 0.55 11.68
C GLU A 207 8.63 1.76 11.89
N ARG A 208 8.12 2.35 10.79
CA ARG A 208 7.11 3.43 10.87
C ARG A 208 5.81 2.95 11.49
N LEU A 209 5.28 1.81 11.03
CA LEU A 209 4.06 1.23 11.59
C LEU A 209 4.23 0.88 13.07
N ASN A 210 5.37 0.31 13.46
CA ASN A 210 5.66 -0.04 14.86
C ASN A 210 5.63 1.17 15.80
N ARG A 211 6.04 2.36 15.30
CA ARG A 211 5.97 3.60 16.11
C ARG A 211 4.55 4.18 16.22
N LEU A 212 3.68 3.88 15.24
CA LEU A 212 2.36 4.52 15.13
C LEU A 212 1.19 3.61 15.54
N CYS A 213 1.43 2.30 15.69
CA CYS A 213 0.43 1.31 16.04
C CYS A 213 0.66 0.80 17.47
N ARG A 214 -0.35 0.13 18.03
CA ARG A 214 -0.29 -0.40 19.40
C ARG A 214 0.35 -1.79 19.48
N MET A 215 0.20 -2.62 18.42
CA MET A 215 0.82 -3.93 18.30
C MET A 215 2.28 -3.79 17.87
N GLU A 216 3.07 -4.81 18.10
CA GLU A 216 4.41 -4.95 17.52
C GLU A 216 4.31 -5.10 16.00
N VAL A 217 5.09 -4.31 15.25
CA VAL A 217 5.17 -4.42 13.79
C VAL A 217 6.63 -4.49 13.39
N ARG A 218 7.00 -5.50 12.61
CA ARG A 218 8.36 -5.60 12.06
C ARG A 218 8.39 -6.25 10.69
N GLU A 219 9.46 -6.03 9.96
CA GLU A 219 9.74 -6.81 8.76
C GLU A 219 10.00 -8.26 9.16
N ALA A 220 9.41 -9.19 8.41
CA ALA A 220 9.56 -10.61 8.67
C ALA A 220 10.94 -11.13 8.26
N VAL A 221 11.43 -12.09 9.02
CA VAL A 221 12.53 -12.97 8.61
C VAL A 221 12.01 -14.39 8.42
N ASN A 222 12.73 -15.17 7.60
CA ASN A 222 12.34 -16.56 7.33
C ASN A 222 12.25 -17.38 8.62
N GLY A 223 11.10 -18.03 8.85
CA GLY A 223 10.83 -18.84 10.02
C GLY A 223 10.17 -18.12 11.19
N ASP A 224 9.86 -16.83 11.06
CA ASP A 224 9.16 -16.06 12.09
C ASP A 224 7.83 -16.71 12.48
N GLU A 225 7.59 -16.85 13.79
CA GLU A 225 6.32 -17.32 14.32
C GLU A 225 5.24 -16.25 14.19
N ILE A 226 4.09 -16.64 13.63
CA ILE A 226 2.90 -15.80 13.55
C ILE A 226 2.17 -15.93 14.89
N ARG A 227 2.20 -14.86 15.69
CA ARG A 227 1.69 -14.87 17.06
C ARG A 227 0.86 -13.62 17.36
N ARG A 228 0.00 -13.72 18.34
CA ARG A 228 -0.81 -12.61 18.87
C ARG A 228 0.04 -11.39 19.22
N GLY A 229 -0.45 -10.22 18.89
CA GLY A 229 0.21 -8.94 19.14
C GLY A 229 1.32 -8.59 18.15
N LEU A 230 1.51 -9.41 17.11
CA LEU A 230 2.57 -9.21 16.11
C LEU A 230 1.98 -9.12 14.69
N ALA A 231 2.35 -8.06 13.99
CA ALA A 231 2.13 -7.91 12.55
C ALA A 231 3.48 -8.01 11.81
N LEU A 232 3.59 -8.97 10.90
CA LEU A 232 4.77 -9.24 10.09
C LEU A 232 4.60 -8.63 8.70
N ILE A 233 5.48 -7.71 8.31
CA ILE A 233 5.54 -7.15 6.95
C ILE A 233 6.39 -8.07 6.10
N ALA A 234 5.84 -8.59 5.01
CA ALA A 234 6.57 -9.42 4.06
C ALA A 234 7.73 -8.63 3.44
N PRO A 235 8.98 -9.14 3.48
CA PRO A 235 10.13 -8.46 2.90
C PRO A 235 10.03 -8.38 1.38
N ALA A 236 10.43 -7.25 0.81
CA ALA A 236 10.49 -7.08 -0.64
C ALA A 236 11.46 -8.08 -1.27
N ASP A 237 11.15 -8.50 -2.50
CA ASP A 237 11.94 -9.44 -3.31
C ASP A 237 12.04 -10.87 -2.76
N LEU A 238 11.21 -11.23 -1.76
CA LEU A 238 11.01 -12.60 -1.29
C LEU A 238 9.52 -12.97 -1.36
N GLN A 239 9.22 -14.26 -1.59
CA GLN A 239 7.84 -14.76 -1.45
C GLN A 239 7.56 -15.08 0.01
N ALA A 240 6.46 -14.54 0.53
CA ALA A 240 5.98 -14.78 1.87
C ALA A 240 4.85 -15.83 1.87
N ARG A 241 5.02 -16.93 2.58
CA ARG A 241 4.04 -18.03 2.66
C ARG A 241 3.90 -18.52 4.08
N VAL A 242 2.66 -18.75 4.50
CA VAL A 242 2.40 -19.37 5.80
C VAL A 242 2.69 -20.86 5.74
N VAL A 243 3.44 -21.36 6.69
CA VAL A 243 3.79 -22.78 6.85
C VAL A 243 3.35 -23.27 8.23
N ARG A 244 2.72 -24.45 8.26
CA ARG A 244 2.33 -25.09 9.51
C ARG A 244 3.46 -25.93 10.09
N MET A 245 3.86 -25.66 11.32
CA MET A 245 4.89 -26.40 12.07
C MET A 245 4.25 -27.02 13.34
N GLY A 246 3.69 -28.21 13.18
CA GLY A 246 2.92 -28.86 14.25
C GLY A 246 1.66 -28.07 14.62
N SER A 247 1.62 -27.52 15.83
CA SER A 247 0.53 -26.65 16.32
C SER A 247 0.74 -25.16 16.06
N ARG A 248 1.90 -24.75 15.56
CA ARG A 248 2.27 -23.36 15.30
C ARG A 248 2.26 -23.04 13.81
N TYR A 249 2.23 -21.76 13.50
CA TYR A 249 2.35 -21.24 12.14
C TYR A 249 3.54 -20.29 12.06
N THR A 250 4.34 -20.47 11.02
CA THR A 250 5.50 -19.64 10.76
C THR A 250 5.40 -19.01 9.37
N LEU A 251 6.12 -17.92 9.15
CA LEU A 251 6.21 -17.28 7.84
C LEU A 251 7.50 -17.70 7.16
N SER A 252 7.38 -18.36 6.01
CA SER A 252 8.48 -18.62 5.10
C SER A 252 8.69 -17.42 4.19
N CYS A 253 9.89 -16.83 4.22
CA CYS A 253 10.31 -15.71 3.37
C CYS A 253 11.50 -16.18 2.54
N LEU A 254 11.24 -16.67 1.33
CA LEU A 254 12.28 -17.27 0.47
C LEU A 254 12.26 -16.68 -0.95
N PRO A 255 13.39 -16.66 -1.65
CA PRO A 255 13.41 -16.39 -3.08
C PRO A 255 12.44 -17.32 -3.82
N GLY A 256 11.87 -16.85 -4.92
CA GLY A 256 10.95 -17.63 -5.74
C GLY A 256 10.50 -16.85 -6.97
N GLU A 257 9.77 -17.49 -7.85
CA GLU A 257 9.17 -16.84 -9.01
C GLU A 257 8.15 -15.80 -8.60
N LYS A 258 7.94 -14.80 -9.46
CA LYS A 258 6.86 -13.84 -9.29
C LYS A 258 5.52 -14.56 -9.43
N VAL A 259 4.62 -14.33 -8.49
CA VAL A 259 3.22 -14.80 -8.54
C VAL A 259 2.36 -13.57 -8.81
N SER A 260 1.44 -13.67 -9.78
CA SER A 260 0.60 -12.55 -10.24
C SER A 260 1.42 -11.28 -10.58
N GLY A 261 2.68 -11.48 -11.05
CA GLY A 261 3.61 -10.41 -11.40
C GLY A 261 4.40 -9.81 -10.23
N HIS A 262 4.19 -10.26 -8.98
CA HIS A 262 4.74 -9.65 -7.77
C HIS A 262 5.58 -10.59 -6.91
N ARG A 263 6.49 -9.99 -6.14
CA ARG A 263 7.32 -10.64 -5.12
C ARG A 263 7.71 -9.60 -4.06
N PRO A 264 7.10 -9.65 -2.84
CA PRO A 264 6.07 -10.61 -2.41
C PRO A 264 4.76 -10.46 -3.18
N SER A 265 3.99 -11.56 -3.27
CA SER A 265 2.65 -11.58 -3.85
C SER A 265 1.60 -11.83 -2.77
N VAL A 266 0.49 -11.13 -2.86
CA VAL A 266 -0.69 -11.31 -2.00
C VAL A 266 -1.33 -12.67 -2.28
N ASP A 267 -1.43 -13.10 -3.54
CA ASP A 267 -1.92 -14.43 -3.91
C ASP A 267 -1.05 -15.54 -3.31
N ALA A 268 0.28 -15.37 -3.31
CA ALA A 268 1.19 -16.34 -2.70
C ALA A 268 0.96 -16.49 -1.19
N LEU A 269 0.73 -15.38 -0.49
CA LEU A 269 0.37 -15.39 0.93
C LEU A 269 -0.98 -16.06 1.15
N PHE A 270 -2.03 -15.57 0.51
CA PHE A 270 -3.41 -16.01 0.74
C PHE A 270 -3.63 -17.49 0.34
N SER A 271 -3.06 -17.93 -0.77
CA SER A 271 -3.13 -19.35 -1.19
C SER A 271 -2.41 -20.26 -0.19
N SER A 272 -1.26 -19.83 0.36
CA SER A 272 -0.58 -20.58 1.41
C SER A 272 -1.39 -20.65 2.71
N MET A 273 -2.08 -19.56 3.08
CA MET A 273 -3.00 -19.54 4.22
C MET A 273 -4.17 -20.51 4.01
N ALA A 274 -4.82 -20.47 2.85
CA ALA A 274 -5.94 -21.35 2.52
C ALA A 274 -5.58 -22.84 2.61
N SER A 275 -4.34 -23.18 2.25
CA SER A 275 -3.87 -24.60 2.25
C SER A 275 -3.32 -25.06 3.60
N ALA A 276 -2.52 -24.23 4.29
CA ALA A 276 -1.78 -24.62 5.48
C ALA A 276 -2.55 -24.38 6.77
N VAL A 277 -3.37 -23.32 6.86
CA VAL A 277 -4.03 -22.91 8.12
C VAL A 277 -5.27 -23.77 8.38
N LYS A 278 -5.38 -24.28 9.61
CA LYS A 278 -6.49 -25.15 10.07
C LYS A 278 -7.27 -24.53 11.24
N CYS A 279 -7.01 -23.29 11.54
CA CYS A 279 -7.67 -22.49 12.55
C CYS A 279 -8.44 -21.35 11.88
N PRO A 280 -9.22 -20.54 12.61
CA PRO A 280 -9.90 -19.39 12.04
C PRO A 280 -8.95 -18.46 11.28
N MET A 281 -9.38 -17.96 10.14
CA MET A 281 -8.60 -17.09 9.26
C MET A 281 -9.41 -15.85 8.85
N VAL A 282 -8.72 -14.74 8.72
CA VAL A 282 -9.27 -13.53 8.11
C VAL A 282 -8.38 -13.08 6.96
N GLY A 283 -8.98 -12.81 5.80
CA GLY A 283 -8.31 -12.22 4.65
C GLY A 283 -8.79 -10.79 4.42
N ILE A 284 -7.87 -9.84 4.25
CA ILE A 284 -8.19 -8.43 4.00
C ILE A 284 -7.48 -8.00 2.72
N ILE A 285 -8.24 -7.51 1.73
CA ILE A 285 -7.69 -6.96 0.50
C ILE A 285 -8.02 -5.47 0.41
N MET A 286 -6.99 -4.66 0.19
CA MET A 286 -7.08 -3.21 0.23
C MET A 286 -6.65 -2.57 -1.09
N THR A 287 -6.73 -1.25 -1.14
CA THR A 287 -6.40 -0.43 -2.32
C THR A 287 -5.13 -0.89 -3.02
N GLY A 288 -5.19 -0.93 -4.34
CA GLY A 288 -4.10 -1.34 -5.21
C GLY A 288 -4.57 -1.60 -6.63
N MET A 289 -3.63 -1.57 -7.56
CA MET A 289 -3.88 -1.87 -8.96
C MET A 289 -3.66 -3.35 -9.26
N GLY A 290 -4.41 -3.87 -10.24
CA GLY A 290 -4.25 -5.24 -10.71
C GLY A 290 -5.18 -6.23 -10.01
N LEU A 291 -4.76 -7.48 -9.97
CA LEU A 291 -5.58 -8.62 -9.53
C LEU A 291 -4.90 -9.47 -8.43
N ASP A 292 -3.64 -9.15 -8.07
CA ASP A 292 -2.89 -9.94 -7.08
C ASP A 292 -3.64 -9.97 -5.73
N GLY A 293 -3.84 -11.15 -5.21
CA GLY A 293 -4.59 -11.44 -4.00
C GLY A 293 -6.06 -11.81 -4.21
N ALA A 294 -6.61 -11.61 -5.41
CA ALA A 294 -8.03 -11.92 -5.67
C ALA A 294 -8.29 -13.44 -5.66
N ASP A 295 -7.45 -14.20 -6.37
CA ASP A 295 -7.58 -15.66 -6.43
C ASP A 295 -7.24 -16.32 -5.09
N GLY A 296 -6.19 -15.86 -4.43
CA GLY A 296 -5.82 -16.34 -3.10
C GLY A 296 -6.90 -16.05 -2.05
N LEU A 297 -7.52 -14.87 -2.09
CA LEU A 297 -8.63 -14.52 -1.19
C LEU A 297 -9.86 -15.39 -1.43
N LEU A 298 -10.15 -15.73 -2.71
CA LEU A 298 -11.23 -16.66 -3.06
C LEU A 298 -10.95 -18.06 -2.50
N GLN A 299 -9.69 -18.53 -2.57
CA GLN A 299 -9.28 -19.79 -1.96
C GLN A 299 -9.45 -19.76 -0.44
N MET A 300 -9.05 -18.66 0.23
CA MET A 300 -9.28 -18.48 1.67
C MET A 300 -10.76 -18.52 2.02
N ARG A 301 -11.61 -17.81 1.26
CA ARG A 301 -13.06 -17.81 1.47
C ARG A 301 -13.67 -19.22 1.34
N ARG A 302 -13.26 -19.96 0.32
CA ARG A 302 -13.70 -21.37 0.11
C ARG A 302 -13.21 -22.29 1.23
N ALA A 303 -12.07 -21.97 1.86
CA ALA A 303 -11.56 -22.67 3.03
C ALA A 303 -12.19 -22.21 4.35
N GLY A 304 -13.22 -21.35 4.32
CA GLY A 304 -13.97 -20.89 5.50
C GLY A 304 -13.44 -19.61 6.15
N ALA A 305 -12.51 -18.89 5.52
CA ALA A 305 -12.04 -17.62 6.05
C ALA A 305 -13.10 -16.52 5.95
N TYR A 306 -13.11 -15.62 6.93
CA TYR A 306 -13.83 -14.36 6.82
C TYR A 306 -13.01 -13.39 5.95
N THR A 307 -13.63 -12.83 4.91
CA THR A 307 -12.92 -12.03 3.92
C THR A 307 -13.50 -10.61 3.81
N ILE A 308 -12.62 -9.61 3.92
CA ILE A 308 -12.96 -8.18 3.91
C ILE A 308 -12.29 -7.53 2.71
N GLY A 309 -13.04 -6.78 1.92
CA GLY A 309 -12.52 -5.94 0.84
C GLY A 309 -12.71 -4.46 1.15
N GLN A 310 -11.70 -3.64 0.88
CA GLN A 310 -11.88 -2.19 0.95
C GLN A 310 -12.88 -1.74 -0.11
N ASP A 311 -13.81 -0.85 0.24
CA ASP A 311 -14.81 -0.35 -0.68
C ASP A 311 -14.22 0.62 -1.74
N LYS A 312 -15.00 0.82 -2.80
CA LYS A 312 -14.60 1.67 -3.94
C LYS A 312 -14.35 3.12 -3.54
N ASP A 313 -15.12 3.62 -2.57
CA ASP A 313 -15.10 5.05 -2.26
C ASP A 313 -13.92 5.45 -1.40
N SER A 314 -13.43 4.57 -0.56
CA SER A 314 -12.25 4.82 0.27
C SER A 314 -10.93 4.38 -0.39
N CYS A 315 -10.96 3.61 -1.48
CA CYS A 315 -9.75 3.25 -2.23
C CYS A 315 -9.14 4.45 -2.96
N VAL A 316 -7.81 4.54 -2.91
CA VAL A 316 -7.03 5.40 -3.82
C VAL A 316 -7.11 4.82 -5.24
N VAL A 317 -6.90 3.51 -5.38
CA VAL A 317 -7.07 2.75 -6.62
C VAL A 317 -7.92 1.52 -6.34
N TYR A 318 -9.12 1.46 -6.92
CA TYR A 318 -10.04 0.35 -6.75
C TYR A 318 -9.80 -0.71 -7.85
N GLY A 319 -8.67 -1.43 -7.74
CA GLY A 319 -8.28 -2.50 -8.66
C GLY A 319 -8.30 -3.85 -7.96
N MET A 320 -7.34 -4.14 -7.08
CA MET A 320 -7.27 -5.39 -6.33
C MET A 320 -8.58 -5.72 -5.58
N PRO A 321 -9.18 -4.78 -4.81
CA PRO A 321 -10.46 -5.05 -4.15
C PRO A 321 -11.61 -5.26 -5.12
N MET A 322 -11.63 -4.57 -6.27
CA MET A 322 -12.65 -4.72 -7.30
C MET A 322 -12.64 -6.13 -7.88
N VAL A 323 -11.47 -6.59 -8.33
CA VAL A 323 -11.34 -7.94 -8.91
C VAL A 323 -11.73 -9.00 -7.88
N ALA A 324 -11.27 -8.87 -6.64
CA ALA A 324 -11.62 -9.80 -5.57
C ALA A 324 -13.15 -9.82 -5.28
N TYR A 325 -13.80 -8.65 -5.34
CA TYR A 325 -15.25 -8.54 -5.17
C TYR A 325 -16.01 -9.19 -6.35
N ASP A 326 -15.59 -8.88 -7.58
CA ASP A 326 -16.26 -9.36 -8.81
C ASP A 326 -16.23 -10.89 -8.94
N ILE A 327 -15.14 -11.55 -8.49
CA ILE A 327 -15.05 -13.02 -8.50
C ILE A 327 -15.70 -13.68 -7.26
N GLY A 328 -16.29 -12.89 -6.38
CA GLY A 328 -16.92 -13.38 -5.16
C GLY A 328 -15.95 -13.78 -4.05
N ALA A 329 -14.74 -13.25 -4.03
CA ALA A 329 -13.77 -13.53 -2.96
C ALA A 329 -14.05 -12.72 -1.68
N VAL A 330 -14.75 -11.59 -1.77
CA VAL A 330 -15.04 -10.68 -0.66
C VAL A 330 -16.40 -11.05 -0.04
N ALA A 331 -16.43 -11.31 1.26
CA ALA A 331 -17.66 -11.52 2.01
C ALA A 331 -18.32 -10.21 2.44
N VAL A 332 -17.49 -9.23 2.87
CA VAL A 332 -17.96 -7.92 3.32
C VAL A 332 -17.07 -6.82 2.74
N GLN A 333 -17.68 -5.77 2.18
CA GLN A 333 -16.99 -4.54 1.84
C GLN A 333 -17.10 -3.53 2.99
N ALA A 334 -16.00 -2.83 3.26
CA ALA A 334 -15.96 -1.77 4.27
C ALA A 334 -15.08 -0.60 3.81
N SER A 335 -15.42 0.60 4.26
CA SER A 335 -14.52 1.75 4.06
C SER A 335 -13.23 1.56 4.84
N CYS A 336 -12.15 2.15 4.37
CA CYS A 336 -10.82 2.06 5.00
C CYS A 336 -10.89 2.31 6.51
N GLU A 337 -11.66 3.33 6.92
CA GLU A 337 -11.84 3.69 8.33
C GLU A 337 -12.64 2.64 9.14
N ASN A 338 -13.48 1.85 8.48
CA ASN A 338 -14.38 0.88 9.12
C ASN A 338 -13.85 -0.56 9.10
N ILE A 339 -12.82 -0.88 8.30
CA ILE A 339 -12.24 -2.24 8.23
C ILE A 339 -11.84 -2.74 9.62
N ALA A 340 -11.20 -1.91 10.43
CA ALA A 340 -10.83 -2.29 11.80
C ALA A 340 -12.04 -2.62 12.67
N GLY A 341 -13.13 -1.85 12.56
CA GLY A 341 -14.39 -2.12 13.26
C GLY A 341 -15.03 -3.44 12.84
N VAL A 342 -15.11 -3.69 11.52
CA VAL A 342 -15.65 -4.94 10.95
C VAL A 342 -14.82 -6.15 11.39
N LEU A 343 -13.48 -6.03 11.35
CA LEU A 343 -12.58 -7.07 11.83
C LEU A 343 -12.81 -7.37 13.31
N MET A 344 -12.89 -6.33 14.14
CA MET A 344 -13.09 -6.48 15.59
C MET A 344 -14.46 -7.06 15.95
N ALA A 345 -15.52 -6.69 15.23
CA ALA A 345 -16.86 -7.28 15.42
C ALA A 345 -16.83 -8.79 15.10
N HIS A 346 -16.20 -9.18 13.98
CA HIS A 346 -16.05 -10.59 13.63
C HIS A 346 -15.24 -11.38 14.68
N LEU A 347 -14.12 -10.83 15.17
CA LEU A 347 -13.28 -11.47 16.18
C LEU A 347 -13.97 -11.62 17.55
N LYS A 348 -14.96 -10.77 17.85
CA LYS A 348 -15.78 -10.87 19.07
C LYS A 348 -16.96 -11.83 18.93
N GLY A 349 -17.23 -12.32 17.74
CA GLY A 349 -18.41 -13.14 17.45
C GLY A 349 -19.71 -12.32 17.35
N ASP A 350 -19.62 -11.01 17.27
CA ASP A 350 -20.76 -10.12 17.03
C ASP A 350 -21.25 -10.35 15.57
N LYS A 351 -22.52 -10.83 15.41
CA LYS A 351 -23.14 -11.07 14.10
C LYS A 351 -23.73 -9.81 13.52
#